data_e21ab553038f2a8bd103ffda33d8d31c
#
_entry.id   e21ab553038f2a8bd103ffda33d8d31c
#
_cell.length_a   1.000
_cell.length_b   1.000
_cell.length_c   1.000
_cell.angle_alpha   90.00
_cell.angle_beta   90.00
_cell.angle_gamma   90.00
#
_symmetry.space_group_name_H-M   'P 1'
#
loop_
_entity.id
_entity.type
_entity.pdbx_description
1 polymer ?
#
loop_
_entity_poly.entity_id
_entity_poly.type
_entity_poly.pdbx_seq_one_letter_code
_entity_poly.pdbx_strand_id
1 'polypeptide(L)'
;LIGAEYKPAYNEFEEEHQNGAFRIIHSDDTNTESGSGLVSQAPAYGESDFYALKQAGIEAIVDPVTLSGKFDNSVKGIEGMNVKDADKIIIGQLKERGSLFSQKTEMHSYPFCWRTGTPLIYKAIPTWFVRVEKIRERMVELNKETHWVPGFIGEKRFSNWLENARDWAISRNRYWGSCIPVWINVDDPT
;
A
#
# COMPACT_ATOMS: atom_id res chain seq x y z
N LEU A 1 14.58 3.27 -20.45
CA LEU A 1 13.14 3.61 -20.32
C LEU A 1 12.83 4.48 -19.09
N ILE A 2 13.68 4.48 -18.06
CA ILE A 2 13.46 5.30 -16.85
C ILE A 2 13.29 6.76 -17.24
N GLY A 3 12.25 7.41 -16.69
CA GLY A 3 11.87 8.77 -17.01
C GLY A 3 10.94 8.93 -18.23
N ALA A 4 10.72 7.87 -19.00
CA ALA A 4 9.78 7.94 -20.11
C ALA A 4 8.34 8.07 -19.59
N GLU A 5 7.59 8.98 -20.18
CA GLU A 5 6.16 9.17 -19.94
C GLU A 5 5.32 8.28 -20.86
N TYR A 6 4.16 7.88 -20.39
CA TYR A 6 3.21 7.09 -21.16
C TYR A 6 1.78 7.60 -21.00
N LYS A 7 0.96 7.37 -22.01
CA LYS A 7 -0.46 7.71 -21.93
C LYS A 7 -1.19 6.69 -21.06
N PRO A 8 -1.99 7.12 -20.06
CA PRO A 8 -2.77 6.20 -19.25
C PRO A 8 -3.77 5.40 -20.09
N ALA A 9 -4.08 4.19 -19.65
CA ALA A 9 -5.10 3.35 -20.28
C ALA A 9 -6.51 3.93 -20.13
N TYR A 10 -6.73 4.71 -19.09
CA TYR A 10 -7.96 5.41 -18.75
C TYR A 10 -7.69 6.90 -18.55
N ASN A 11 -8.53 7.75 -19.13
CA ASN A 11 -8.32 9.20 -19.12
C ASN A 11 -8.85 9.88 -17.85
N GLU A 12 -9.59 9.18 -17.00
CA GLU A 12 -10.23 9.71 -15.81
C GLU A 12 -9.25 10.35 -14.81
N PHE A 13 -7.98 9.93 -14.86
CA PHE A 13 -6.93 10.43 -13.97
C PHE A 13 -5.76 11.09 -14.73
N GLU A 14 -5.99 11.53 -15.95
CA GLU A 14 -4.94 12.14 -16.81
C GLU A 14 -4.34 13.40 -16.16
N GLU A 15 -5.09 14.11 -15.34
CA GLU A 15 -4.64 15.26 -14.57
C GLU A 15 -3.51 14.95 -13.59
N GLU A 16 -3.38 13.69 -13.15
CA GLU A 16 -2.31 13.27 -12.25
C GLU A 16 -0.92 13.26 -12.88
N HIS A 17 -0.80 13.48 -14.19
CA HIS A 17 0.48 13.80 -14.83
C HIS A 17 1.17 15.00 -14.16
N GLN A 18 0.41 15.99 -13.71
CA GLN A 18 0.94 17.17 -13.04
C GLN A 18 1.59 16.81 -11.69
N ASN A 19 1.12 15.73 -11.06
CA ASN A 19 1.62 15.18 -9.81
C ASN A 19 2.68 14.07 -10.03
N GLY A 20 3.19 13.94 -11.27
CA GLY A 20 4.26 13.04 -11.66
C GLY A 20 3.84 11.61 -11.99
N ALA A 21 2.54 11.31 -12.10
CA ALA A 21 2.05 10.00 -12.53
C ALA A 21 2.38 9.69 -14.01
N PHE A 22 2.14 8.45 -14.43
CA PHE A 22 2.25 7.95 -15.81
C PHE A 22 3.65 8.08 -16.41
N ARG A 23 4.69 7.85 -15.60
CA ARG A 23 6.08 7.75 -16.04
C ARG A 23 6.73 6.48 -15.52
N ILE A 24 7.76 6.03 -16.22
CA ILE A 24 8.55 4.85 -15.81
C ILE A 24 9.57 5.29 -14.77
N ILE A 25 9.55 4.66 -13.60
CA ILE A 25 10.49 4.87 -12.52
C ILE A 25 11.34 3.63 -12.28
N HIS A 26 12.44 3.77 -11.56
CA HIS A 26 13.21 2.65 -11.05
C HIS A 26 12.55 2.08 -9.78
N SER A 27 12.55 0.76 -9.66
CA SER A 27 12.14 0.06 -8.44
C SER A 27 13.07 -1.13 -8.21
N ASP A 28 13.60 -1.25 -6.99
CA ASP A 28 14.46 -2.36 -6.58
C ASP A 28 13.70 -3.69 -6.49
N ASP A 29 12.37 -3.64 -6.35
CA ASP A 29 11.49 -4.81 -6.28
C ASP A 29 11.20 -5.42 -7.67
N THR A 30 11.65 -4.76 -8.75
CA THR A 30 11.39 -5.22 -10.12
C THR A 30 12.63 -5.91 -10.69
N ASN A 31 12.46 -7.14 -11.18
CA ASN A 31 13.50 -7.91 -11.84
C ASN A 31 13.11 -8.27 -13.28
N THR A 32 14.06 -8.79 -14.04
CA THR A 32 13.88 -9.23 -15.42
C THR A 32 13.84 -10.75 -15.58
N GLU A 33 13.81 -11.49 -14.48
CA GLU A 33 13.79 -12.95 -14.49
C GLU A 33 12.42 -13.52 -14.87
N SER A 34 11.37 -12.73 -14.61
CA SER A 34 10.00 -13.09 -14.95
C SER A 34 9.24 -11.90 -15.54
N GLY A 35 8.26 -12.18 -16.41
CA GLY A 35 7.44 -11.15 -17.02
C GLY A 35 8.18 -10.25 -18.02
N SER A 36 7.84 -8.98 -18.05
CA SER A 36 8.37 -7.98 -18.99
C SER A 36 9.47 -7.09 -18.40
N GLY A 37 9.74 -7.20 -17.09
CA GLY A 37 10.57 -6.23 -16.37
C GLY A 37 9.91 -4.87 -16.16
N LEU A 38 8.62 -4.74 -16.48
CA LEU A 38 7.79 -3.58 -16.20
C LEU A 38 6.63 -4.01 -15.28
N VAL A 39 6.49 -3.35 -14.15
CA VAL A 39 5.45 -3.62 -13.17
C VAL A 39 4.60 -2.36 -12.97
N SER A 40 3.29 -2.53 -13.00
CA SER A 40 2.36 -1.45 -12.67
C SER A 40 2.46 -1.11 -11.19
N GLN A 41 2.61 0.17 -10.87
CA GLN A 41 2.70 0.67 -9.50
C GLN A 41 1.39 1.35 -9.11
N ALA A 42 0.79 0.91 -8.00
CA ALA A 42 -0.47 1.44 -7.48
C ALA A 42 -0.32 1.81 -6.00
N PRO A 43 0.10 3.06 -5.69
CA PRO A 43 0.49 3.48 -4.34
C PRO A 43 -0.64 3.37 -3.30
N ALA A 44 -1.90 3.43 -3.72
CA ALA A 44 -3.03 3.22 -2.82
C ALA A 44 -3.26 1.74 -2.44
N TYR A 45 -2.63 0.78 -3.17
CA TYR A 45 -2.92 -0.65 -3.04
C TYR A 45 -1.69 -1.53 -2.83
N GLY A 46 -0.50 -0.95 -2.77
CA GLY A 46 0.75 -1.66 -2.49
C GLY A 46 1.70 -0.84 -1.63
N GLU A 47 2.22 -1.45 -0.55
CA GLU A 47 3.19 -0.77 0.33
C GLU A 47 4.50 -0.47 -0.41
N SER A 48 5.04 -1.44 -1.14
CA SER A 48 6.25 -1.24 -1.96
C SER A 48 6.05 -0.17 -3.03
N ASP A 49 4.89 -0.18 -3.67
CA ASP A 49 4.52 0.82 -4.68
C ASP A 49 4.49 2.22 -4.09
N PHE A 50 3.88 2.38 -2.93
CA PHE A 50 3.82 3.64 -2.21
C PHE A 50 5.23 4.20 -1.93
N TYR A 51 6.13 3.37 -1.42
CA TYR A 51 7.50 3.81 -1.13
C TYR A 51 8.31 4.08 -2.40
N ALA A 52 8.15 3.29 -3.45
CA ALA A 52 8.81 3.52 -4.74
C ALA A 52 8.40 4.88 -5.35
N LEU A 53 7.11 5.21 -5.34
CA LEU A 53 6.63 6.50 -5.82
C LEU A 53 7.12 7.66 -4.95
N LYS A 54 7.08 7.49 -3.64
CA LYS A 54 7.58 8.51 -2.70
C LYS A 54 9.07 8.80 -2.90
N GLN A 55 9.90 7.78 -3.11
CA GLN A 55 11.32 7.94 -3.44
C GLN A 55 11.53 8.65 -4.78
N ALA A 56 10.66 8.41 -5.75
CA ALA A 56 10.68 9.07 -7.05
C ALA A 56 10.11 10.51 -7.03
N GLY A 57 9.66 11.02 -5.87
CA GLY A 57 9.06 12.34 -5.72
C GLY A 57 7.68 12.46 -6.40
N ILE A 58 6.95 11.35 -6.51
CA ILE A 58 5.59 11.31 -7.06
C ILE A 58 4.59 11.36 -5.91
N GLU A 59 3.73 12.34 -5.92
CA GLU A 59 2.71 12.58 -4.89
C GLU A 59 1.32 12.07 -5.30
N ALA A 60 1.16 11.65 -6.55
CA ALA A 60 -0.10 11.14 -7.07
C ALA A 60 -0.54 9.86 -6.34
N ILE A 61 -1.69 9.91 -5.67
CA ILE A 61 -2.33 8.74 -5.05
C ILE A 61 -3.77 8.67 -5.57
N VAL A 62 -3.98 7.79 -6.54
CA VAL A 62 -5.31 7.51 -7.09
C VAL A 62 -5.94 6.35 -6.35
N ASP A 63 -7.10 6.59 -5.74
CA ASP A 63 -7.80 5.60 -4.91
C ASP A 63 -9.30 5.55 -5.24
N PRO A 64 -9.68 4.97 -6.39
CA PRO A 64 -11.07 4.90 -6.84
C PRO A 64 -11.87 3.74 -6.22
N VAL A 65 -11.35 3.06 -5.21
CA VAL A 65 -12.03 1.91 -4.59
C VAL A 65 -12.46 2.24 -3.18
N THR A 66 -13.73 2.05 -2.89
CA THR A 66 -14.31 2.26 -1.56
C THR A 66 -13.86 1.20 -0.55
N LEU A 67 -14.09 1.43 0.74
CA LEU A 67 -13.80 0.45 1.80
C LEU A 67 -14.58 -0.87 1.65
N SER A 68 -15.64 -0.89 0.87
CA SER A 68 -16.40 -2.11 0.54
C SER A 68 -15.85 -2.88 -0.67
N GLY A 69 -14.71 -2.45 -1.23
CA GLY A 69 -14.09 -3.10 -2.38
C GLY A 69 -14.81 -2.85 -3.70
N LYS A 70 -15.51 -1.74 -3.82
CA LYS A 70 -16.26 -1.35 -5.02
C LYS A 70 -15.67 -0.08 -5.62
N PHE A 71 -15.68 0.02 -6.94
CA PHE A 71 -15.34 1.26 -7.61
C PHE A 71 -16.31 2.38 -7.25
N ASP A 72 -15.79 3.56 -7.03
CA ASP A 72 -16.58 4.78 -6.84
C ASP A 72 -17.02 5.40 -8.18
N ASN A 73 -17.56 6.61 -8.15
CA ASN A 73 -18.06 7.28 -9.35
C ASN A 73 -16.97 7.92 -10.23
N SER A 74 -15.70 7.82 -9.84
CA SER A 74 -14.59 8.40 -10.60
C SER A 74 -14.21 7.55 -11.83
N VAL A 75 -14.52 6.24 -11.83
CA VAL A 75 -14.21 5.34 -12.96
C VAL A 75 -15.49 4.98 -13.70
N LYS A 76 -15.69 5.59 -14.88
CA LYS A 76 -16.92 5.44 -15.65
C LYS A 76 -17.10 4.04 -16.22
N GLY A 77 -18.33 3.54 -16.15
CA GLY A 77 -18.73 2.26 -16.71
C GLY A 77 -18.51 1.04 -15.83
N ILE A 78 -17.92 1.23 -14.64
CA ILE A 78 -17.75 0.19 -13.62
C ILE A 78 -18.12 0.68 -12.22
N GLU A 79 -18.81 1.83 -12.11
CA GLU A 79 -19.21 2.43 -10.85
C GLU A 79 -20.04 1.46 -10.00
N GLY A 80 -19.72 1.35 -8.73
CA GLY A 80 -20.42 0.47 -7.78
C GLY A 80 -20.14 -1.02 -7.94
N MET A 81 -19.37 -1.42 -8.95
CA MET A 81 -18.97 -2.82 -9.15
C MET A 81 -17.87 -3.24 -8.18
N ASN A 82 -17.92 -4.50 -7.74
CA ASN A 82 -16.81 -5.08 -7.00
C ASN A 82 -15.56 -5.18 -7.90
N VAL A 83 -14.39 -4.92 -7.35
CA VAL A 83 -13.12 -4.92 -8.10
C VAL A 83 -12.87 -6.23 -8.85
N LYS A 84 -13.25 -7.38 -8.28
CA LYS A 84 -13.10 -8.68 -8.93
C LYS A 84 -14.09 -8.92 -10.08
N ASP A 85 -15.28 -8.37 -9.97
CA ASP A 85 -16.30 -8.47 -11.02
C ASP A 85 -15.96 -7.56 -12.20
N ALA A 86 -15.31 -6.42 -11.95
CA ALA A 86 -14.90 -5.48 -12.97
C ALA A 86 -13.74 -5.99 -13.85
N ASP A 87 -12.93 -6.94 -13.40
CA ASP A 87 -11.76 -7.46 -14.14
C ASP A 87 -12.11 -7.84 -15.57
N LYS A 88 -13.21 -8.55 -15.80
CA LYS A 88 -13.64 -9.00 -17.13
C LYS A 88 -14.01 -7.82 -18.05
N ILE A 89 -14.65 -6.80 -17.50
CA ILE A 89 -15.06 -5.62 -18.26
C ILE A 89 -13.82 -4.81 -18.64
N ILE A 90 -12.92 -4.57 -17.69
CA ILE A 90 -11.66 -3.85 -17.90
C ILE A 90 -10.82 -4.54 -18.99
N ILE A 91 -10.66 -5.85 -18.91
CA ILE A 91 -9.95 -6.64 -19.92
C ILE A 91 -10.63 -6.52 -21.30
N GLY A 92 -11.95 -6.56 -21.35
CA GLY A 92 -12.72 -6.36 -22.58
C GLY A 92 -12.46 -4.98 -23.20
N GLN A 93 -12.56 -3.93 -22.41
CA GLN A 93 -12.30 -2.55 -22.85
C GLN A 93 -10.87 -2.35 -23.37
N LEU A 94 -9.86 -2.95 -22.69
CA LEU A 94 -8.46 -2.88 -23.11
C LEU A 94 -8.25 -3.62 -24.46
N LYS A 95 -8.93 -4.75 -24.67
CA LYS A 95 -8.91 -5.48 -25.95
C LYS A 95 -9.51 -4.65 -27.09
N GLU A 96 -10.67 -4.06 -26.87
CA GLU A 96 -11.35 -3.22 -27.85
C GLU A 96 -10.52 -2.00 -28.26
N ARG A 97 -9.77 -1.43 -27.32
CA ARG A 97 -8.86 -0.30 -27.56
C ARG A 97 -7.51 -0.71 -28.18
N GLY A 98 -7.23 -2.01 -28.32
CA GLY A 98 -5.94 -2.52 -28.80
C GLY A 98 -4.79 -2.27 -27.80
N SER A 99 -5.11 -2.03 -26.53
CA SER A 99 -4.12 -1.72 -25.47
C SER A 99 -3.72 -2.96 -24.65
N LEU A 100 -4.37 -4.10 -24.85
CA LEU A 100 -4.02 -5.34 -24.17
C LEU A 100 -2.93 -6.10 -24.95
N PHE A 101 -1.73 -6.14 -24.40
CA PHE A 101 -0.62 -6.90 -25.01
C PHE A 101 -0.75 -8.41 -24.81
N SER A 102 -1.00 -8.85 -23.58
CA SER A 102 -1.10 -10.26 -23.21
C SER A 102 -1.94 -10.45 -21.95
N GLN A 103 -2.61 -11.60 -21.87
CA GLN A 103 -3.35 -12.01 -20.67
C GLN A 103 -3.01 -13.47 -20.38
N LYS A 104 -2.63 -13.77 -19.14
CA LYS A 104 -2.42 -15.13 -18.63
C LYS A 104 -3.10 -15.27 -17.27
N THR A 105 -3.51 -16.49 -16.95
CA THR A 105 -4.00 -16.84 -15.62
C THR A 105 -2.93 -17.63 -14.89
N GLU A 106 -2.58 -17.22 -13.70
CA GLU A 106 -1.58 -17.85 -12.86
C GLU A 106 -2.19 -18.25 -11.51
N MET A 107 -1.77 -19.41 -11.02
CA MET A 107 -2.15 -19.85 -9.67
C MET A 107 -1.19 -19.26 -8.65
N HIS A 108 -1.73 -18.52 -7.71
CA HIS A 108 -0.95 -17.92 -6.62
C HIS A 108 -1.73 -17.95 -5.31
N SER A 109 -1.03 -17.80 -4.18
CA SER A 109 -1.66 -17.62 -2.88
C SER A 109 -2.34 -16.27 -2.80
N TYR A 110 -3.57 -16.23 -2.29
CA TYR A 110 -4.33 -15.00 -2.12
C TYR A 110 -4.89 -14.92 -0.69
N PRO A 111 -4.82 -13.75 -0.02
CA PRO A 111 -5.33 -13.61 1.34
C PRO A 111 -6.86 -13.50 1.36
N PHE A 112 -7.47 -14.26 2.26
CA PHE A 112 -8.91 -14.22 2.51
C PHE A 112 -9.21 -13.82 3.96
N CYS A 113 -10.33 -13.14 4.15
CA CYS A 113 -10.83 -12.83 5.48
C CYS A 113 -11.20 -14.13 6.19
N TRP A 114 -10.57 -14.39 7.33
CA TRP A 114 -10.81 -15.60 8.11
C TRP A 114 -12.22 -15.74 8.68
N ARG A 115 -12.99 -14.65 8.77
CA ARG A 115 -14.38 -14.65 9.25
C ARG A 115 -15.40 -14.84 8.13
N THR A 116 -15.21 -14.15 7.01
CA THR A 116 -16.21 -14.10 5.93
C THR A 116 -15.83 -14.94 4.72
N GLY A 117 -14.59 -15.40 4.63
CA GLY A 117 -14.08 -16.09 3.45
C GLY A 117 -13.96 -15.21 2.21
N THR A 118 -14.16 -13.89 2.33
CA THR A 118 -14.05 -12.96 1.21
C THR A 118 -12.59 -12.62 0.91
N PRO A 119 -12.21 -12.44 -0.37
CA PRO A 119 -10.88 -11.98 -0.72
C PRO A 119 -10.60 -10.60 -0.15
N LEU A 120 -9.38 -10.41 0.35
CA LEU A 120 -8.93 -9.13 0.89
C LEU A 120 -8.26 -8.30 -0.21
N ILE A 121 -8.29 -6.99 -0.07
CA ILE A 121 -7.50 -6.05 -0.87
C ILE A 121 -6.63 -5.20 0.06
N TYR A 122 -5.40 -4.93 -0.38
CA TYR A 122 -4.61 -3.87 0.25
C TYR A 122 -5.21 -2.52 -0.13
N LYS A 123 -5.28 -1.60 0.83
CA LYS A 123 -5.78 -0.25 0.60
C LYS A 123 -5.14 0.71 1.59
N ALA A 124 -4.61 1.81 1.09
CA ALA A 124 -4.16 2.91 1.93
C ALA A 124 -5.36 3.54 2.64
N ILE A 125 -5.27 3.69 3.95
CA ILE A 125 -6.29 4.33 4.78
C ILE A 125 -5.63 5.32 5.74
N PRO A 126 -6.26 6.46 6.03
CA PRO A 126 -5.78 7.37 7.07
C PRO A 126 -5.67 6.65 8.41
N THR A 127 -4.52 6.73 9.05
CA THR A 127 -4.21 5.96 10.25
C THR A 127 -3.36 6.79 11.20
N TRP A 128 -3.67 6.71 12.49
CA TRP A 128 -2.82 7.26 13.54
C TRP A 128 -1.63 6.34 13.78
N PHE A 129 -0.44 6.92 13.85
CA PHE A 129 0.79 6.20 14.12
C PHE A 129 1.48 6.72 15.38
N VAL A 130 2.02 5.79 16.16
CA VAL A 130 3.06 6.12 17.13
C VAL A 130 4.41 6.07 16.42
N ARG A 131 5.17 7.15 16.43
CA ARG A 131 6.49 7.24 15.76
C ARG A 131 7.56 6.46 16.53
N VAL A 132 7.45 5.15 16.51
CA VAL A 132 8.36 4.23 17.21
C VAL A 132 9.78 4.34 16.67
N GLU A 133 9.94 4.58 15.37
CA GLU A 133 11.24 4.73 14.72
C GLU A 133 12.08 5.86 15.33
N LYS A 134 11.45 6.94 15.77
CA LYS A 134 12.15 8.06 16.44
C LYS A 134 12.76 7.71 17.81
N ILE A 135 12.19 6.71 18.49
CA ILE A 135 12.63 6.29 19.84
C ILE A 135 13.32 4.92 19.81
N ARG A 136 13.49 4.31 18.65
CA ARG A 136 14.04 2.96 18.46
C ARG A 136 15.41 2.80 19.11
N GLU A 137 16.34 3.67 18.81
CA GLU A 137 17.70 3.62 19.38
C GLU A 137 17.66 3.66 20.90
N ARG A 138 16.85 4.56 21.46
CA ARG A 138 16.71 4.67 22.92
C ARG A 138 16.08 3.42 23.54
N MET A 139 15.13 2.78 22.87
CA MET A 139 14.55 1.52 23.34
C MET A 139 15.59 0.39 23.34
N VAL A 140 16.45 0.32 22.32
CA VAL A 140 17.54 -0.67 22.26
C VAL A 140 18.56 -0.45 23.39
N GLU A 141 18.91 0.80 23.71
CA GLU A 141 19.79 1.12 24.83
C GLU A 141 19.18 0.68 26.16
N LEU A 142 17.93 1.06 26.43
CA LEU A 142 17.21 0.72 27.66
C LEU A 142 17.02 -0.79 27.82
N ASN A 143 16.85 -1.52 26.73
CA ASN A 143 16.77 -2.98 26.77
C ASN A 143 18.05 -3.62 27.34
N LYS A 144 19.24 -3.04 27.11
CA LYS A 144 20.51 -3.52 27.65
C LYS A 144 20.60 -3.34 29.17
N GLU A 145 19.86 -2.38 29.74
CA GLU A 145 19.78 -2.12 31.16
C GLU A 145 18.74 -3.03 31.87
N THR A 146 17.88 -3.71 31.10
CA THR A 146 16.81 -4.55 31.60
C THR A 146 17.34 -5.94 31.95
N HIS A 147 17.00 -6.43 33.16
CA HIS A 147 17.35 -7.79 33.57
C HIS A 147 16.38 -8.82 32.97
N TRP A 148 16.88 -9.68 32.11
CA TRP A 148 16.12 -10.74 31.45
C TRP A 148 16.43 -12.12 32.02
N VAL A 149 15.38 -12.92 32.25
CA VAL A 149 15.51 -14.33 32.65
C VAL A 149 14.72 -15.21 31.69
N PRO A 150 15.39 -16.01 30.84
CA PRO A 150 16.85 -16.11 30.63
C PRO A 150 17.40 -14.91 29.81
N GLY A 151 18.67 -14.55 30.04
CA GLY A 151 19.32 -13.38 29.46
C GLY A 151 19.30 -13.32 27.93
N PHE A 152 19.43 -14.46 27.25
CA PHE A 152 19.44 -14.54 25.79
C PHE A 152 18.17 -13.98 25.11
N ILE A 153 17.05 -13.93 25.82
CA ILE A 153 15.81 -13.35 25.26
C ILE A 153 16.00 -11.86 25.02
N GLY A 154 16.52 -11.14 26.01
CA GLY A 154 16.81 -9.70 25.88
C GLY A 154 17.91 -9.40 24.89
N GLU A 155 19.02 -10.16 24.97
CA GLU A 155 20.21 -9.92 24.15
C GLU A 155 20.03 -10.23 22.67
N LYS A 156 19.19 -11.23 22.33
CA LYS A 156 19.04 -11.68 20.93
C LYS A 156 17.63 -11.38 20.40
N ARG A 157 16.62 -12.07 20.92
CA ARG A 157 15.30 -12.08 20.32
C ARG A 157 14.58 -10.73 20.46
N PHE A 158 14.62 -10.16 21.63
CA PHE A 158 13.95 -8.89 21.92
C PHE A 158 14.73 -7.70 21.35
N SER A 159 16.08 -7.70 21.48
CA SER A 159 16.92 -6.69 20.82
C SER A 159 16.69 -6.64 19.31
N ASN A 160 16.73 -7.79 18.64
CA ASN A 160 16.48 -7.87 17.21
C ASN A 160 15.08 -7.37 16.84
N TRP A 161 14.08 -7.66 17.66
CA TRP A 161 12.73 -7.13 17.45
C TRP A 161 12.67 -5.60 17.61
N LEU A 162 13.34 -5.03 18.60
CA LEU A 162 13.42 -3.58 18.81
C LEU A 162 14.18 -2.89 17.67
N GLU A 163 15.32 -3.44 17.24
CA GLU A 163 16.15 -2.90 16.15
C GLU A 163 15.38 -2.81 14.83
N ASN A 164 14.41 -3.68 14.62
CA ASN A 164 13.55 -3.71 13.43
C ASN A 164 12.15 -3.13 13.69
N ALA A 165 11.91 -2.49 14.84
CA ALA A 165 10.60 -1.90 15.16
C ALA A 165 10.26 -0.78 14.18
N ARG A 166 9.06 -0.85 13.62
CA ARG A 166 8.49 0.17 12.73
C ARG A 166 7.49 1.05 13.48
N ASP A 167 7.12 2.15 12.88
CA ASP A 167 6.03 2.98 13.36
C ASP A 167 4.77 2.14 13.57
N TRP A 168 4.11 2.35 14.70
CA TRP A 168 2.99 1.53 15.12
C TRP A 168 1.66 2.15 14.73
N ALA A 169 0.97 1.56 13.75
CA ALA A 169 -0.39 1.90 13.39
C ALA A 169 -1.36 1.49 14.52
N ILE A 170 -1.98 2.48 15.18
CA ILE A 170 -2.91 2.25 16.30
C ILE A 170 -4.38 2.30 15.92
N SER A 171 -4.73 2.88 14.79
CA SER A 171 -6.12 2.91 14.30
C SER A 171 -6.67 1.51 14.05
N ARG A 172 -7.94 1.32 14.35
CA ARG A 172 -8.68 0.09 14.06
C ARG A 172 -10.06 0.44 13.49
N ASN A 173 -10.41 -0.16 12.37
CA ASN A 173 -11.71 0.06 11.70
C ASN A 173 -12.84 -0.76 12.32
N ARG A 174 -12.50 -1.69 13.20
CA ARG A 174 -13.47 -2.47 13.94
C ARG A 174 -13.57 -1.92 15.36
N TYR A 175 -14.73 -1.43 15.71
CA TYR A 175 -15.01 -0.91 17.05
C TYR A 175 -15.67 -1.99 17.90
N TRP A 176 -14.93 -2.44 18.88
CA TRP A 176 -15.40 -3.24 20.01
C TRP A 176 -14.57 -2.83 21.20
N GLY A 177 -15.20 -2.21 22.19
CA GLY A 177 -14.55 -1.68 23.37
C GLY A 177 -14.41 -0.16 23.39
N SER A 178 -13.50 0.35 24.20
CA SER A 178 -13.28 1.79 24.37
C SER A 178 -12.56 2.41 23.19
N CYS A 179 -12.96 3.60 22.78
CA CYS A 179 -12.22 4.41 21.85
C CYS A 179 -10.87 4.84 22.44
N ILE A 180 -9.85 5.00 21.61
CA ILE A 180 -8.57 5.60 22.02
C ILE A 180 -8.79 7.10 22.13
N PRO A 181 -8.64 7.73 23.32
CA PRO A 181 -8.76 9.16 23.45
C PRO A 181 -7.50 9.82 22.85
N VAL A 182 -7.70 10.74 21.89
CA VAL A 182 -6.61 11.49 21.26
C VAL A 182 -6.86 12.98 21.47
N TRP A 183 -5.89 13.67 22.06
CA TRP A 183 -5.87 15.13 22.19
C TRP A 183 -4.88 15.68 21.19
N ILE A 184 -5.30 16.69 20.45
CA ILE A 184 -4.48 17.36 19.45
C ILE A 184 -4.14 18.74 19.98
N ASN A 185 -2.87 19.13 19.91
CA ASN A 185 -2.47 20.49 20.20
C ASN A 185 -3.07 21.43 19.11
N VAL A 186 -3.78 22.47 19.54
CA VAL A 186 -4.44 23.41 18.64
C VAL A 186 -3.43 24.25 17.85
N ASP A 187 -2.29 24.53 18.46
CA ASP A 187 -1.23 25.37 17.87
C ASP A 187 -0.23 24.57 17.00
N ASP A 188 -0.19 23.24 17.18
CA ASP A 188 0.68 22.31 16.43
C ASP A 188 -0.04 20.97 16.24
N PRO A 189 -0.87 20.85 15.21
CA PRO A 189 -1.69 19.67 14.96
C PRO A 189 -0.95 18.50 14.33
N THR A 190 0.38 18.59 14.12
CA THR A 190 1.21 17.55 13.46
C THR A 190 1.78 16.51 14.43
#